data_5f5f8b7d85acf209e7e9f6169978901b
#
_entry.id   5f5f8b7d85acf209e7e9f6169978901b
#
_cell.length_a   1.000
_cell.length_b   1.000
_cell.length_c   1.000
_cell.angle_alpha   90.00
_cell.angle_beta   90.00
_cell.angle_gamma   90.00
#
_symmetry.space_group_name_H-M   'P 1'
#
loop_
_entity.id
_entity.type
_entity.pdbx_description
1 polymer ?
#
loop_
_entity_poly.entity_id
_entity_poly.type
_entity_poly.pdbx_seq_one_letter_code
_entity_poly.pdbx_strand_id
1 'polypeptide(L)'
;YLRQIISSFKETSKKEFSLNLEQDLNSKKIYKSIEIVYGLRNFIGNANKFSKSKVFINLKSDNNFTEITIEDDGDGYPSDILSKIGEPYLKSTDKNSGLGLGLFIGKTLLEKNFATVNCWNSQTRSGAEVTIKWKNKDLFNL
;
A
#
# COMPACT_ATOMS: atom_id res chain seq x y z
N TYR A 1 10.20 -6.19 -10.01
CA TYR A 1 10.64 -5.59 -8.75
C TYR A 1 9.49 -5.38 -7.77
N LEU A 2 8.41 -4.66 -8.18
CA LEU A 2 7.22 -4.50 -7.33
C LEU A 2 6.59 -5.86 -7.00
N ARG A 3 6.53 -6.76 -7.97
CA ARG A 3 6.05 -8.13 -7.75
C ARG A 3 6.86 -8.88 -6.71
N GLN A 4 8.18 -8.72 -6.73
CA GLN A 4 9.07 -9.39 -5.77
C GLN A 4 8.80 -8.90 -4.35
N ILE A 5 8.59 -7.60 -4.17
CA ILE A 5 8.26 -7.02 -2.87
C ILE A 5 6.93 -7.58 -2.37
N ILE A 6 5.91 -7.56 -3.20
CA ILE A 6 4.57 -8.04 -2.84
C ILE A 6 4.61 -9.53 -2.51
N SER A 7 5.25 -10.33 -3.35
CA SER A 7 5.32 -11.78 -3.16
C SER A 7 6.07 -12.18 -1.90
N SER A 8 7.06 -11.38 -1.46
CA SER A 8 7.78 -11.66 -0.22
C SER A 8 6.88 -11.62 1.00
N PHE A 9 5.87 -10.77 1.01
CA PHE A 9 4.89 -10.72 2.11
C PHE A 9 3.99 -11.95 2.14
N LYS A 10 3.60 -12.45 0.97
CA LYS A 10 2.77 -13.65 0.89
C LYS A 10 3.47 -14.86 1.53
N GLU A 11 4.75 -15.02 1.30
CA GLU A 11 5.53 -16.14 1.81
C GLU A 11 5.68 -16.13 3.34
N THR A 12 5.73 -14.94 3.93
CA THR A 12 5.97 -14.79 5.36
C THR A 12 4.70 -14.59 6.19
N SER A 13 3.58 -14.30 5.55
CA SER A 13 2.33 -14.04 6.25
C SER A 13 1.58 -15.32 6.57
N LYS A 14 0.94 -15.34 7.75
CA LYS A 14 -0.02 -16.37 8.15
C LYS A 14 -1.42 -16.13 7.58
N LYS A 15 -1.69 -14.94 7.07
CA LYS A 15 -2.98 -14.57 6.48
C LYS A 15 -2.99 -14.86 4.99
N GLU A 16 -4.17 -15.06 4.44
CA GLU A 16 -4.32 -15.31 3.01
C GLU A 16 -4.11 -14.02 2.23
N PHE A 17 -3.22 -14.07 1.24
CA PHE A 17 -2.98 -12.98 0.31
C PHE A 17 -3.52 -13.36 -1.06
N SER A 18 -4.48 -12.57 -1.55
CA SER A 18 -4.99 -12.69 -2.90
C SER A 18 -4.26 -11.67 -3.78
N LEU A 19 -3.41 -12.15 -4.67
CA LEU A 19 -2.60 -11.31 -5.55
C LEU A 19 -3.15 -11.35 -6.97
N ASN A 20 -3.40 -10.17 -7.53
CA ASN A 20 -3.70 -10.00 -8.94
C ASN A 20 -2.61 -9.11 -9.55
N LEU A 21 -1.61 -9.75 -10.14
CA LEU A 21 -0.42 -9.10 -10.66
C LEU A 21 -0.45 -9.21 -12.19
N GLU A 22 -0.89 -8.15 -12.85
CA GLU A 22 -0.91 -8.11 -14.31
C GLU A 22 0.49 -8.24 -14.90
N GLN A 23 0.62 -9.06 -15.95
CA GLN A 23 1.93 -9.40 -16.53
C GLN A 23 2.49 -8.35 -17.47
N ASP A 24 1.70 -7.36 -17.85
CA ASP A 24 2.09 -6.35 -18.85
C ASP A 24 3.05 -5.27 -18.35
N LEU A 25 3.69 -5.51 -17.24
CA LEU A 25 4.89 -4.76 -16.88
C LEU A 25 6.03 -5.19 -17.81
N ASN A 26 5.86 -4.96 -19.10
CA ASN A 26 6.84 -5.22 -20.13
C ASN A 26 8.24 -4.84 -19.65
N SER A 27 8.97 -5.79 -19.06
CA SER A 27 10.42 -5.79 -18.84
C SER A 27 11.10 -4.42 -18.59
N LYS A 28 10.34 -3.36 -18.36
CA LYS A 28 10.88 -2.04 -18.03
C LYS A 28 11.42 -2.09 -16.61
N LYS A 29 12.69 -1.88 -16.48
CA LYS A 29 13.35 -1.86 -15.17
C LYS A 29 12.91 -0.63 -14.42
N ILE A 30 12.25 -0.86 -13.28
CA ILE A 30 11.98 0.18 -12.30
C ILE A 30 13.26 0.38 -11.48
N TYR A 31 13.65 1.61 -11.27
CA TYR A 31 14.78 1.90 -10.40
C TYR A 31 14.51 1.34 -9.00
N LYS A 32 15.48 0.60 -8.47
CA LYS A 32 15.40 0.08 -7.10
C LYS A 32 15.48 1.24 -6.13
N SER A 33 14.36 1.60 -5.55
CA SER A 33 14.28 2.62 -4.52
C SER A 33 13.97 1.99 -3.18
N ILE A 34 14.85 2.20 -2.20
CA ILE A 34 14.62 1.75 -0.83
C ILE A 34 13.38 2.40 -0.24
N GLU A 35 13.06 3.61 -0.66
CA GLU A 35 11.88 4.35 -0.20
C GLU A 35 10.59 3.68 -0.69
N ILE A 36 10.57 3.18 -1.94
CA ILE A 36 9.43 2.41 -2.45
C ILE A 36 9.28 1.12 -1.66
N VAL A 37 10.36 0.41 -1.38
CA VAL A 37 10.32 -0.84 -0.60
C VAL A 37 9.72 -0.60 0.78
N TYR A 38 10.25 0.36 1.52
CA TYR A 38 9.78 0.65 2.87
C TYR A 38 8.38 1.25 2.89
N GLY A 39 8.04 2.08 1.90
CA GLY A 39 6.69 2.61 1.76
C GLY A 39 5.66 1.51 1.56
N LEU A 40 5.91 0.60 0.64
CA LEU A 40 5.03 -0.56 0.40
C LEU A 40 4.95 -1.47 1.62
N ARG A 41 6.08 -1.71 2.29
CA ARG A 41 6.09 -2.53 3.51
C ARG A 41 5.21 -1.95 4.61
N ASN A 42 5.19 -0.63 4.75
CA ASN A 42 4.31 0.01 5.74
C ASN A 42 2.83 -0.28 5.43
N PHE A 43 2.39 -0.11 4.19
CA PHE A 43 1.00 -0.32 3.82
C PHE A 43 0.60 -1.80 3.81
N ILE A 44 1.44 -2.67 3.25
CA ILE A 44 1.16 -4.10 3.22
C ILE A 44 1.21 -4.67 4.65
N GLY A 45 2.17 -4.22 5.45
CA GLY A 45 2.27 -4.61 6.86
C GLY A 45 1.04 -4.21 7.67
N ASN A 46 0.52 -3.01 7.46
CA ASN A 46 -0.72 -2.56 8.09
C ASN A 46 -1.91 -3.42 7.66
N ALA A 47 -2.05 -3.68 6.36
CA ALA A 47 -3.11 -4.54 5.87
C ALA A 47 -3.03 -5.93 6.49
N ASN A 48 -1.83 -6.51 6.57
CA ASN A 48 -1.62 -7.80 7.21
C ASN A 48 -1.98 -7.78 8.70
N LYS A 49 -1.57 -6.74 9.43
CA LYS A 49 -1.79 -6.61 10.87
C LYS A 49 -3.27 -6.44 11.21
N PHE A 50 -3.99 -5.62 10.46
CA PHE A 50 -5.36 -5.23 10.79
C PHE A 50 -6.43 -6.04 10.06
N SER A 51 -6.07 -6.87 9.09
CA SER A 51 -7.01 -7.78 8.44
C SER A 51 -7.50 -8.84 9.42
N LYS A 52 -8.69 -9.36 9.17
CA LYS A 52 -9.23 -10.52 9.90
C LYS A 52 -8.60 -11.80 9.40
N SER A 53 -8.60 -12.02 8.09
CA SER A 53 -8.08 -13.24 7.49
C SER A 53 -7.44 -13.04 6.13
N LYS A 54 -7.74 -11.96 5.41
CA LYS A 54 -7.38 -11.84 4.00
C LYS A 54 -6.91 -10.44 3.61
N VAL A 55 -5.87 -10.40 2.80
CA VAL A 55 -5.33 -9.19 2.18
C VAL A 55 -5.42 -9.35 0.67
N PHE A 56 -5.90 -8.33 -0.03
CA PHE A 56 -6.04 -8.31 -1.49
C PHE A 56 -5.09 -7.27 -2.06
N ILE A 57 -4.25 -7.68 -2.99
CA ILE A 57 -3.31 -6.77 -3.65
C ILE A 57 -3.48 -6.89 -5.15
N ASN A 58 -3.80 -5.78 -5.80
CA ASN A 58 -3.85 -5.65 -7.24
C ASN A 58 -2.68 -4.80 -7.72
N LEU A 59 -1.95 -5.30 -8.69
CA LEU A 59 -0.94 -4.55 -9.42
C LEU A 59 -1.33 -4.51 -10.88
N LYS A 60 -1.56 -3.33 -11.41
CA LYS A 60 -1.87 -3.15 -12.83
C LYS A 60 -1.07 -1.99 -13.41
N SER A 61 -0.77 -2.09 -14.69
CA SER A 61 -0.01 -1.08 -15.41
C SER A 61 -0.55 -0.96 -16.83
N ASP A 62 -0.66 0.26 -17.30
CA ASP A 62 -0.96 0.54 -18.70
C ASP A 62 0.20 1.37 -19.31
N ASN A 63 -0.03 2.01 -20.44
CA ASN A 63 1.01 2.81 -21.10
C ASN A 63 1.38 4.08 -20.32
N ASN A 64 0.50 4.56 -19.44
CA ASN A 64 0.66 5.84 -18.76
C ASN A 64 0.90 5.72 -17.26
N PHE A 65 0.27 4.73 -16.61
CA PHE A 65 0.24 4.62 -15.16
C PHE A 65 0.53 3.21 -14.69
N THR A 66 1.13 3.11 -13.51
CA THR A 66 1.23 1.89 -12.71
C THR A 66 0.53 2.12 -11.39
N GLU A 67 -0.33 1.17 -10.99
CA GLU A 67 -1.15 1.32 -9.79
C GLU A 67 -1.11 0.03 -8.96
N ILE A 68 -0.95 0.22 -7.65
CA ILE A 68 -1.10 -0.85 -6.66
C ILE A 68 -2.28 -0.50 -5.76
N THR A 69 -3.21 -1.43 -5.62
CA THR A 69 -4.31 -1.33 -4.66
C THR A 69 -4.13 -2.40 -3.60
N ILE A 70 -4.16 -2.00 -2.33
CA ILE A 70 -4.03 -2.89 -1.18
C ILE A 70 -5.31 -2.76 -0.36
N GLU A 71 -6.04 -3.86 -0.22
CA GLU A 71 -7.28 -3.92 0.56
C GLU A 71 -7.19 -5.01 1.61
N ASP A 72 -7.87 -4.83 2.73
CA ASP A 72 -8.01 -5.88 3.73
C ASP A 72 -9.49 -6.10 4.10
N ASP A 73 -9.76 -7.17 4.83
CA ASP A 73 -11.09 -7.52 5.32
C ASP A 73 -11.30 -7.17 6.79
N GLY A 74 -10.52 -6.24 7.31
CA GLY A 74 -10.61 -5.79 8.70
C GLY A 74 -11.74 -4.80 8.94
N ASP A 75 -11.62 -4.03 10.02
CA ASP A 75 -12.63 -3.05 10.42
C ASP A 75 -12.52 -1.70 9.69
N GLY A 76 -11.51 -1.54 8.85
CA GLY A 76 -11.24 -0.28 8.16
C GLY A 76 -10.50 0.72 9.05
N TYR A 77 -10.20 1.87 8.47
CA TYR A 77 -9.59 2.97 9.23
C TYR A 77 -10.64 3.61 10.13
N PRO A 78 -10.29 3.87 11.41
CA PRO A 78 -11.12 4.73 12.25
C PRO A 78 -11.32 6.11 11.61
N SER A 79 -12.47 6.73 11.87
CA SER A 79 -12.79 8.02 11.24
C SER A 79 -11.81 9.13 11.61
N ASP A 80 -11.29 9.12 12.83
CA ASP A 80 -10.27 10.07 13.29
C ASP A 80 -8.94 9.89 12.55
N ILE A 81 -8.55 8.65 12.27
CA ILE A 81 -7.37 8.34 11.45
C ILE A 81 -7.60 8.78 10.00
N LEU A 82 -8.76 8.45 9.43
CA LEU A 82 -9.06 8.73 8.04
C LEU A 82 -9.06 10.23 7.73
N SER A 83 -9.56 11.05 8.65
CA SER A 83 -9.60 12.50 8.48
C SER A 83 -8.21 13.16 8.57
N LYS A 84 -7.22 12.48 9.12
CA LYS A 84 -5.88 13.02 9.39
C LYS A 84 -4.76 12.20 8.79
N ILE A 85 -5.05 11.39 7.80
CA ILE A 85 -4.03 10.56 7.16
C ILE A 85 -2.89 11.41 6.62
N GLY A 86 -1.67 11.02 6.92
CA GLY A 86 -0.47 11.74 6.54
C GLY A 86 0.01 12.77 7.56
N GLU A 87 -0.70 12.98 8.66
CA GLU A 87 -0.23 13.83 9.75
C GLU A 87 0.63 13.04 10.74
N PRO A 88 1.84 13.56 11.11
CA PRO A 88 2.75 12.80 11.97
C PRO A 88 2.31 12.72 13.44
N TYR A 89 1.38 13.58 13.87
CA TYR A 89 0.96 13.70 15.28
C TYR A 89 -0.38 13.02 15.56
N LEU A 90 -0.75 12.02 14.76
CA LEU A 90 -1.93 11.22 15.02
C LEU A 90 -1.78 10.47 16.34
N LYS A 91 -2.52 10.90 17.36
CA LYS A 91 -2.66 10.12 18.59
C LYS A 91 -3.68 9.01 18.31
N SER A 92 -3.19 7.79 18.19
CA SER A 92 -4.07 6.64 18.10
C SER A 92 -4.53 6.22 19.48
N THR A 93 -5.75 5.69 19.59
CA THR A 93 -6.16 4.94 20.76
C THR A 93 -5.29 3.68 20.87
N ASP A 94 -5.25 3.05 22.04
CA ASP A 94 -4.38 1.88 22.29
C ASP A 94 -4.51 0.78 21.23
N LYS A 95 -5.71 0.59 20.67
CA LYS A 95 -5.94 -0.41 19.61
C LYS A 95 -5.29 -0.09 18.28
N ASN A 96 -5.02 1.19 18.04
CA ASN A 96 -4.49 1.68 16.76
C ASN A 96 -3.08 2.27 16.94
N SER A 97 -2.41 1.90 18.00
CA SER A 97 -1.06 2.36 18.29
C SER A 97 -0.12 2.07 17.13
N GLY A 98 0.52 3.10 16.60
CA GLY A 98 1.44 3.00 15.48
C GLY A 98 0.79 3.12 14.10
N LEU A 99 -0.55 3.00 13.98
CA LEU A 99 -1.21 3.07 12.66
C LEU A 99 -1.00 4.42 11.98
N GLY A 100 -1.23 5.51 12.70
CA GLY A 100 -1.07 6.85 12.15
C GLY A 100 0.36 7.15 11.72
N LEU A 101 1.34 6.70 12.50
CA LEU A 101 2.75 6.87 12.17
C LEU A 101 3.14 6.03 10.95
N GLY A 102 2.68 4.78 10.87
CA GLY A 102 2.94 3.92 9.72
C GLY A 102 2.37 4.48 8.43
N LEU A 103 1.15 5.01 8.47
CA LEU A 103 0.53 5.66 7.32
C LEU A 103 1.29 6.91 6.89
N PHE A 104 1.71 7.74 7.85
CA PHE A 104 2.52 8.91 7.57
C PHE A 104 3.84 8.56 6.90
N ILE A 105 4.57 7.59 7.45
CA ILE A 105 5.86 7.16 6.90
C ILE A 105 5.68 6.58 5.51
N GLY A 106 4.73 5.67 5.33
CA GLY A 106 4.49 5.04 4.03
C GLY A 106 4.11 6.05 2.96
N LYS A 107 3.18 6.94 3.26
CA LYS A 107 2.75 8.00 2.36
C LYS A 107 3.90 8.93 1.99
N THR A 108 4.67 9.39 2.98
CA THR A 108 5.81 10.28 2.77
C THR A 108 6.87 9.65 1.86
N LEU A 109 7.23 8.39 2.12
CA LEU A 109 8.24 7.70 1.34
C LEU A 109 7.81 7.50 -0.11
N LEU A 110 6.56 7.09 -0.34
CA LEU A 110 6.06 6.87 -1.69
C LEU A 110 5.87 8.18 -2.46
N GLU A 111 5.37 9.22 -1.81
CA GLU A 111 5.22 10.54 -2.43
C GLU A 111 6.57 11.18 -2.79
N LYS A 112 7.62 10.92 -2.04
CA LYS A 112 8.98 11.31 -2.40
C LYS A 112 9.44 10.70 -3.72
N ASN A 113 8.90 9.55 -4.08
CA ASN A 113 9.18 8.86 -5.35
C ASN A 113 8.04 9.05 -6.35
N PHE A 114 7.36 10.19 -6.25
CA PHE A 114 6.35 10.69 -7.20
C PHE A 114 5.05 9.88 -7.24
N ALA A 115 4.80 9.02 -6.27
CA ALA A 115 3.52 8.33 -6.16
C ALA A 115 2.44 9.28 -5.64
N THR A 116 1.20 9.02 -6.05
CA THR A 116 0.01 9.54 -5.40
C THR A 116 -0.54 8.44 -4.50
N VAL A 117 -0.80 8.74 -3.23
CA VAL A 117 -1.28 7.78 -2.25
C VAL A 117 -2.63 8.23 -1.70
N ASN A 118 -3.64 7.40 -1.86
CA ASN A 118 -4.99 7.64 -1.33
C ASN A 118 -5.41 6.50 -0.42
N CYS A 119 -5.93 6.85 0.75
CA CYS A 119 -6.40 5.89 1.75
C CYS A 119 -7.87 6.15 2.05
N TRP A 120 -8.67 5.08 2.05
CA TRP A 120 -10.08 5.15 2.41
C TRP A 120 -10.57 3.79 2.91
N ASN A 121 -11.84 3.70 3.27
CA ASN A 121 -12.45 2.43 3.61
C ASN A 121 -13.11 1.84 2.37
N SER A 122 -12.85 0.56 2.13
CA SER A 122 -13.42 -0.16 1.00
C SER A 122 -14.93 -0.27 1.13
N GLN A 123 -15.64 0.04 0.05
CA GLN A 123 -17.09 -0.10 0.01
C GLN A 123 -17.54 -1.54 -0.23
N THR A 124 -16.64 -2.37 -0.77
CA THR A 124 -16.96 -3.74 -1.16
C THR A 124 -16.46 -4.80 -0.19
N ARG A 125 -15.42 -4.50 0.60
CA ARG A 125 -14.75 -5.48 1.46
C ARG A 125 -14.71 -5.13 2.94
N SER A 126 -15.38 -4.09 3.35
CA SER A 126 -15.49 -3.58 4.72
C SER A 126 -14.17 -3.10 5.38
N GLY A 127 -13.01 -3.46 4.84
CA GLY A 127 -11.73 -3.09 5.40
C GLY A 127 -11.15 -1.80 4.84
N ALA A 128 -9.87 -1.57 5.13
CA ALA A 128 -9.12 -0.44 4.62
C ALA A 128 -8.66 -0.68 3.17
N GLU A 129 -8.56 0.40 2.41
CA GLU A 129 -8.06 0.37 1.05
C GLU A 129 -7.04 1.48 0.84
N VAL A 130 -5.92 1.13 0.21
CA VAL A 130 -4.88 2.08 -0.19
C VAL A 130 -4.64 1.94 -1.68
N THR A 131 -4.67 3.06 -2.41
CA THR A 131 -4.28 3.10 -3.81
C THR A 131 -3.02 3.92 -3.97
N ILE A 132 -2.00 3.31 -4.58
CA ILE A 132 -0.70 3.91 -4.82
C ILE A 132 -0.50 3.95 -6.34
N LYS A 133 -0.33 5.14 -6.89
CA LYS A 133 -0.31 5.34 -8.34
C LYS A 133 0.89 6.17 -8.76
N TRP A 134 1.58 5.73 -9.80
CA TRP A 134 2.67 6.45 -10.43
C TRP A 134 2.36 6.72 -11.90
N LYS A 135 2.84 7.85 -12.39
CA LYS A 135 3.03 8.03 -13.83
C LYS A 135 4.24 7.20 -14.25
N ASN A 136 4.10 6.41 -15.31
CA ASN A 136 5.19 5.53 -15.74
C ASN A 136 6.47 6.30 -16.06
N LYS A 137 6.36 7.50 -16.63
CA LYS A 137 7.52 8.33 -16.91
C LYS A 137 8.34 8.68 -15.66
N ASP A 138 7.68 8.80 -14.52
CA ASP A 138 8.34 9.09 -13.24
C ASP A 138 8.93 7.83 -12.62
N LEU A 139 8.17 6.72 -12.67
CA LEU A 139 8.56 5.46 -12.05
C LEU A 139 9.75 4.80 -12.75
N PHE A 140 9.79 4.87 -14.09
CA PHE A 140 10.82 4.22 -14.88
C PHE A 140 12.08 5.06 -15.08
N ASN A 141 12.03 6.34 -14.73
CA ASN A 141 13.15 7.27 -14.87
C ASN A 141 13.69 7.80 -13.54
N LEU A 142 13.31 7.16 -12.46
CA LEU A 142 13.79 7.53 -11.13
C LEU A 142 15.29 7.30 -10.97
#